data_cb3af7dfa9b3cb531677a15fcb01830a
#
_entry.id   cb3af7dfa9b3cb531677a15fcb01830a
#
_cell.length_a   1.000
_cell.length_b   1.000
_cell.length_c   1.000
_cell.angle_alpha   90.00
_cell.angle_beta   90.00
_cell.angle_gamma   90.00
#
_symmetry.space_group_name_H-M   'P 1'
#
loop_
_entity.id
_entity.type
_entity.pdbx_description
1 polymer ?
#
loop_
_entity_poly.entity_id
_entity_poly.type
_entity_poly.pdbx_seq_one_letter_code
_entity_poly.pdbx_strand_id
1 'polypeptide(L)'
;MQEFVYFTKGDDIEVLNRVMMYVEENEITKKLRIVTVMQGEQRVTDAFLRDLEVLDRAYPEIAIQFVRIQGVFSPELVERLSAEWKIPTNFMFIGSPGDRFPYQVSELGGVRLVI
;
A
#
# COMPACT_ATOMS: atom_id res chain seq x y z
N MET A 1 1.93 -13.89 -12.33
CA MET A 1 0.65 -13.27 -11.91
C MET A 1 0.92 -11.91 -11.29
N GLN A 2 0.19 -10.89 -11.69
CA GLN A 2 0.46 -9.52 -11.27
C GLN A 2 0.00 -9.27 -9.84
N GLU A 3 0.83 -8.60 -9.06
CA GLU A 3 0.48 -8.18 -7.71
C GLU A 3 0.21 -6.68 -7.69
N PHE A 4 -0.56 -6.24 -6.70
CA PHE A 4 -0.77 -4.82 -6.43
C PHE A 4 -0.09 -4.43 -5.14
N VAL A 5 0.26 -3.17 -5.03
CA VAL A 5 0.94 -2.62 -3.84
C VAL A 5 0.14 -1.43 -3.34
N TYR A 6 -0.10 -1.39 -2.04
CA TYR A 6 -0.64 -0.21 -1.39
C TYR A 6 0.34 0.28 -0.33
N PHE A 7 0.76 1.54 -0.46
CA PHE A 7 1.62 2.18 0.53
C PHE A 7 0.74 2.81 1.60
N THR A 8 0.81 2.28 2.81
CA THR A 8 0.03 2.76 3.95
C THR A 8 0.89 3.59 4.88
N LYS A 9 0.26 4.53 5.57
CA LYS A 9 0.89 5.32 6.62
C LYS A 9 0.58 4.78 8.01
N GLY A 10 0.09 3.53 8.12
CA GLY A 10 -0.46 3.02 9.35
C GLY A 10 -1.90 3.46 9.54
N ASP A 11 -2.62 3.53 8.45
CA ASP A 11 -3.97 4.06 8.39
C ASP A 11 -4.95 3.25 9.22
N ASP A 12 -6.10 3.84 9.49
CA ASP A 12 -7.16 3.15 10.19
C ASP A 12 -7.83 2.11 9.27
N ILE A 13 -8.65 1.27 9.90
CA ILE A 13 -9.29 0.16 9.20
C ILE A 13 -10.25 0.63 8.11
N GLU A 14 -10.82 1.83 8.23
CA GLU A 14 -11.72 2.34 7.20
C GLU A 14 -10.99 2.56 5.87
N VAL A 15 -9.81 3.17 5.94
CA VAL A 15 -9.00 3.41 4.74
C VAL A 15 -8.56 2.10 4.12
N LEU A 16 -8.08 1.18 4.94
CA LEU A 16 -7.66 -0.14 4.47
C LEU A 16 -8.83 -0.91 3.85
N ASN A 17 -10.02 -0.81 4.44
CA ASN A 17 -11.19 -1.46 3.90
C ASN A 17 -11.56 -0.93 2.51
N ARG A 18 -11.40 0.38 2.29
CA ARG A 18 -11.62 0.97 0.95
C ARG A 18 -10.67 0.40 -0.09
N VAL A 19 -9.40 0.20 0.30
CA VAL A 19 -8.41 -0.41 -0.58
C VAL A 19 -8.83 -1.83 -0.94
N MET A 20 -9.28 -2.61 0.05
CA MET A 20 -9.73 -3.98 -0.18
C MET A 20 -10.94 -4.02 -1.10
N MET A 21 -11.90 -3.14 -0.88
CA MET A 21 -13.09 -3.04 -1.74
C MET A 21 -12.70 -2.68 -3.18
N TYR A 22 -11.77 -1.74 -3.33
CA TYR A 22 -11.30 -1.34 -4.65
C TYR A 22 -10.66 -2.52 -5.39
N VAL A 23 -9.79 -3.26 -4.71
CA VAL A 23 -9.12 -4.42 -5.32
C VAL A 23 -10.14 -5.50 -5.69
N GLU A 24 -11.09 -5.76 -4.81
CA GLU A 24 -12.11 -6.78 -5.05
C GLU A 24 -12.99 -6.44 -6.24
N GLU A 25 -13.38 -5.17 -6.37
CA GLU A 25 -14.33 -4.75 -7.40
C GLU A 25 -13.69 -4.44 -8.75
N ASN A 26 -12.45 -3.98 -8.75
CA ASN A 26 -11.86 -3.38 -9.94
C ASN A 26 -10.66 -4.12 -10.50
N GLU A 27 -10.09 -5.07 -9.77
CA GLU A 27 -8.87 -5.71 -10.21
C GLU A 27 -9.09 -7.21 -10.43
N ILE A 28 -8.44 -7.75 -11.46
CA ILE A 28 -8.53 -9.16 -11.81
C ILE A 28 -7.66 -9.99 -10.87
N THR A 29 -6.43 -9.54 -10.64
CA THR A 29 -5.50 -10.21 -9.74
C THR A 29 -5.79 -9.78 -8.32
N LYS A 30 -5.89 -10.75 -7.42
CA LYS A 30 -6.25 -10.50 -6.03
C LYS A 30 -5.08 -10.79 -5.07
N LYS A 31 -3.89 -10.32 -5.48
CA LYS A 31 -2.70 -10.34 -4.63
C LYS A 31 -2.32 -8.91 -4.29
N LEU A 32 -2.22 -8.62 -3.01
CA LEU A 32 -1.98 -7.26 -2.53
C LEU A 32 -0.85 -7.25 -1.51
N ARG A 33 0.17 -6.44 -1.76
CA ARG A 33 1.18 -6.12 -0.76
C ARG A 33 0.79 -4.82 -0.09
N ILE A 34 0.62 -4.86 1.20
CA ILE A 34 0.42 -3.66 2.02
C ILE A 34 1.78 -3.29 2.58
N VAL A 35 2.29 -2.13 2.19
CA VAL A 35 3.65 -1.70 2.49
C VAL A 35 3.62 -0.49 3.41
N THR A 36 4.37 -0.57 4.49
CA THR A 36 4.62 0.55 5.39
C THR A 36 6.08 0.94 5.30
N VAL A 37 6.34 2.21 5.01
CA VAL A 37 7.70 2.77 5.00
C VAL A 37 7.88 3.49 6.32
N MET A 38 8.87 3.05 7.11
CA MET A 38 9.11 3.56 8.46
C MET A 38 10.48 4.21 8.57
N GLN A 39 10.54 5.29 9.31
CA GLN A 39 11.77 6.01 9.59
C GLN A 39 12.21 5.78 11.03
N GLY A 40 13.52 5.62 11.22
CA GLY A 40 14.09 5.54 12.54
C GLY A 40 13.53 4.40 13.38
N GLU A 41 13.05 4.73 14.58
CA GLU A 41 12.54 3.76 15.54
C GLU A 41 11.01 3.55 15.45
N GLN A 42 10.37 4.06 14.43
CA GLN A 42 8.94 3.87 14.26
C GLN A 42 8.60 2.38 14.21
N ARG A 43 7.46 2.04 14.78
CA ARG A 43 6.99 0.65 14.84
C ARG A 43 5.54 0.56 14.39
N VAL A 44 5.21 -0.58 13.82
CA VAL A 44 3.82 -0.90 13.49
C VAL A 44 3.08 -1.23 14.79
N THR A 45 1.89 -0.68 14.97
CA THR A 45 1.12 -0.91 16.18
C THR A 45 0.43 -2.28 16.15
N ASP A 46 0.15 -2.82 17.33
CA ASP A 46 -0.61 -4.06 17.45
C ASP A 46 -2.02 -3.89 16.89
N ALA A 47 -2.60 -2.70 17.05
CA ALA A 47 -3.91 -2.38 16.51
C ALA A 47 -3.93 -2.51 14.98
N PHE A 48 -2.90 -2.00 14.31
CA PHE A 48 -2.77 -2.11 12.86
C PHE A 48 -2.67 -3.57 12.42
N LEU A 49 -1.87 -4.36 13.12
CA LEU A 49 -1.73 -5.78 12.80
C LEU A 49 -3.05 -6.55 13.00
N ARG A 50 -3.80 -6.21 14.04
CA ARG A 50 -5.12 -6.80 14.24
C ARG A 50 -6.10 -6.41 13.14
N ASP A 51 -6.04 -5.16 12.69
CA ASP A 51 -6.89 -4.69 11.60
C ASP A 51 -6.59 -5.45 10.30
N LEU A 52 -5.32 -5.73 10.03
CA LEU A 52 -4.94 -6.53 8.87
C LEU A 52 -5.50 -7.96 8.96
N GLU A 53 -5.49 -8.56 10.14
CA GLU A 53 -6.08 -9.88 10.33
C GLU A 53 -7.59 -9.87 10.08
N VAL A 54 -8.27 -8.84 10.56
CA VAL A 54 -9.71 -8.69 10.33
C VAL A 54 -10.02 -8.59 8.84
N LEU A 55 -9.24 -7.77 8.12
CA LEU A 55 -9.43 -7.60 6.69
C LEU A 55 -9.11 -8.86 5.90
N ASP A 56 -8.07 -9.58 6.29
CA ASP A 56 -7.72 -10.84 5.65
C ASP A 56 -8.87 -11.85 5.74
N ARG A 57 -9.55 -11.89 6.87
CA ARG A 57 -10.71 -12.75 7.06
C ARG A 57 -11.95 -12.25 6.33
N ALA A 58 -12.13 -10.93 6.27
CA ALA A 58 -13.28 -10.31 5.60
C ALA A 58 -13.21 -10.46 4.07
N TYR A 59 -11.99 -10.53 3.54
CA TYR A 59 -11.75 -10.61 2.09
C TYR A 59 -10.92 -11.85 1.78
N PRO A 60 -11.49 -13.06 1.94
CA PRO A 60 -10.70 -14.29 1.81
C PRO A 60 -10.16 -14.55 0.40
N GLU A 61 -10.71 -13.88 -0.61
CA GLU A 61 -10.24 -14.02 -1.97
C GLU A 61 -9.01 -13.17 -2.28
N ILE A 62 -8.67 -12.20 -1.40
CA ILE A 62 -7.50 -11.34 -1.58
C ILE A 62 -6.36 -11.89 -0.73
N ALA A 63 -5.26 -12.25 -1.40
CA ALA A 63 -4.04 -12.67 -0.70
C ALA A 63 -3.26 -11.44 -0.29
N ILE A 64 -3.20 -11.16 1.00
CA ILE A 64 -2.53 -10.00 1.57
C ILE A 64 -1.15 -10.41 2.06
N GLN A 65 -0.12 -9.64 1.68
CA GLN A 65 1.20 -9.73 2.25
C GLN A 65 1.57 -8.38 2.83
N PHE A 66 1.95 -8.36 4.10
CA PHE A 66 2.38 -7.14 4.75
C PHE A 66 3.90 -7.02 4.70
N VAL A 67 4.40 -5.86 4.26
CA VAL A 67 5.83 -5.62 4.10
C VAL A 67 6.21 -4.33 4.82
N ARG A 68 7.26 -4.39 5.63
CA ARG A 68 7.84 -3.23 6.29
C ARG A 68 9.13 -2.85 5.59
N ILE A 69 9.23 -1.60 5.22
CA ILE A 69 10.43 -1.06 4.58
C ILE A 69 10.99 0.04 5.46
N GLN A 70 12.26 -0.07 5.80
CA GLN A 70 12.97 0.97 6.53
C GLN A 70 13.45 2.03 5.56
N GLY A 71 13.11 3.29 5.78
CA GLY A 71 13.54 4.37 4.93
C GLY A 71 12.55 5.52 4.88
N VAL A 72 12.65 6.33 3.84
CA VAL A 72 11.80 7.48 3.61
C VAL A 72 10.99 7.24 2.33
N PHE A 73 9.69 7.46 2.40
CA PHE A 73 8.84 7.37 1.20
C PHE A 73 9.24 8.49 0.23
N SER A 74 9.58 8.12 -0.99
CA SER A 74 10.04 9.04 -2.02
C SER A 74 9.80 8.43 -3.39
N PRO A 75 9.84 9.25 -4.46
CA PRO A 75 9.78 8.71 -5.83
C PRO A 75 10.88 7.70 -6.11
N GLU A 76 12.08 7.92 -5.58
CA GLU A 76 13.22 7.02 -5.76
C GLU A 76 12.97 5.66 -5.09
N LEU A 77 12.36 5.66 -3.91
CA LEU A 77 12.01 4.43 -3.23
C LEU A 77 10.98 3.64 -4.01
N VAL A 78 9.94 4.30 -4.51
CA VAL A 78 8.90 3.66 -5.33
C VAL A 78 9.52 3.00 -6.56
N GLU A 79 10.40 3.73 -7.24
CA GLU A 79 11.06 3.23 -8.44
C GLU A 79 11.94 2.01 -8.12
N ARG A 80 12.69 2.08 -7.02
CA ARG A 80 13.53 0.97 -6.57
C ARG A 80 12.71 -0.27 -6.29
N LEU A 81 11.61 -0.13 -5.55
CA LEU A 81 10.75 -1.26 -5.21
C LEU A 81 10.06 -1.85 -6.45
N SER A 82 9.67 -0.97 -7.37
CA SER A 82 9.11 -1.42 -8.65
C SER A 82 10.10 -2.31 -9.41
N ALA A 83 11.35 -1.92 -9.44
CA ALA A 83 12.40 -2.68 -10.12
C ALA A 83 12.70 -4.00 -9.37
N GLU A 84 12.85 -3.93 -8.05
CA GLU A 84 13.16 -5.13 -7.24
C GLU A 84 12.05 -6.16 -7.29
N TRP A 85 10.81 -5.73 -7.18
CA TRP A 85 9.66 -6.64 -7.12
C TRP A 85 9.09 -6.97 -8.49
N LYS A 86 9.57 -6.29 -9.52
CA LYS A 86 9.06 -6.43 -10.89
C LYS A 86 7.56 -6.16 -10.94
N ILE A 87 7.13 -5.14 -10.21
CA ILE A 87 5.75 -4.66 -10.19
C ILE A 87 5.73 -3.26 -10.80
N PRO A 88 5.04 -3.05 -11.92
CA PRO A 88 4.96 -1.72 -12.51
C PRO A 88 4.31 -0.71 -11.56
N THR A 89 4.74 0.54 -11.63
CA THR A 89 4.22 1.58 -10.75
C THR A 89 2.72 1.84 -10.93
N ASN A 90 2.16 1.55 -12.10
CA ASN A 90 0.72 1.69 -12.31
C ASN A 90 -0.11 0.61 -11.60
N PHE A 91 0.54 -0.37 -10.97
CA PHE A 91 -0.12 -1.32 -10.07
C PHE A 91 0.15 -0.99 -8.61
N MET A 92 0.68 0.18 -8.34
CA MET A 92 0.90 0.67 -6.99
C MET A 92 -0.08 1.77 -6.67
N PHE A 93 -0.54 1.81 -5.43
CA PHE A 93 -1.54 2.76 -4.96
C PHE A 93 -1.06 3.46 -3.71
N ILE A 94 -1.51 4.70 -3.54
CA ILE A 94 -1.39 5.43 -2.28
C ILE A 94 -2.75 5.95 -1.90
N GLY A 95 -2.97 6.21 -0.63
CA GLY A 95 -4.15 6.93 -0.16
C GLY A 95 -4.02 8.40 -0.53
N SER A 96 -5.08 9.17 -0.32
CA SER A 96 -5.06 10.60 -0.58
C SER A 96 -3.91 11.24 0.22
N PRO A 97 -2.97 11.91 -0.45
CA PRO A 97 -1.89 12.58 0.27
C PRO A 97 -2.47 13.74 1.06
N GLY A 98 -2.10 13.87 2.33
CA GLY A 98 -2.50 15.01 3.13
C GLY A 98 -1.76 16.27 2.70
N ASP A 99 -2.10 17.40 3.36
CA ASP A 99 -1.50 18.70 3.07
C ASP A 99 0.03 18.73 3.23
N ARG A 100 0.57 17.76 3.94
CA ARG A 100 2.02 17.68 4.21
C ARG A 100 2.76 16.73 3.28
N PHE A 101 2.08 16.20 2.28
CA PHE A 101 2.74 15.29 1.34
C PHE A 101 3.67 16.12 0.45
N PRO A 102 4.99 15.87 0.47
CA PRO A 102 5.96 16.73 -0.21
C PRO A 102 6.04 16.53 -1.72
N TYR A 103 5.37 15.53 -2.25
CA TYR A 103 5.45 15.18 -3.66
C TYR A 103 4.07 15.27 -4.30
N GLN A 104 4.05 15.59 -5.59
CA GLN A 104 2.84 15.44 -6.38
C GLN A 104 2.72 13.99 -6.85
N VAL A 105 1.49 13.53 -7.04
CA VAL A 105 1.26 12.15 -7.47
C VAL A 105 1.97 11.86 -8.80
N SER A 106 2.01 12.85 -9.69
CA SER A 106 2.70 12.73 -10.97
C SER A 106 4.19 12.43 -10.83
N GLU A 107 4.82 12.82 -9.72
CA GLU A 107 6.24 12.56 -9.47
C GLU A 107 6.50 11.09 -9.10
N LEU A 108 5.46 10.34 -8.80
CA LEU A 108 5.58 8.94 -8.40
C LEU A 108 5.49 7.97 -9.58
N GLY A 109 5.56 8.48 -10.81
CA GLY A 109 5.74 7.64 -12.01
C GLY A 109 4.50 6.90 -12.43
N GLY A 110 3.43 6.86 -12.05
CA GLY A 110 2.24 6.10 -12.46
C GLY A 110 1.51 5.47 -11.29
N VAL A 111 1.97 5.75 -10.08
CA VAL A 111 1.26 5.33 -8.86
C VAL A 111 -0.12 5.97 -8.84
N ARG A 112 -1.14 5.17 -8.50
CA ARG A 112 -2.52 5.60 -8.52
C ARG A 112 -3.02 5.95 -7.12
N LEU A 113 -3.99 6.86 -7.06
CA LEU A 113 -4.68 7.19 -5.82
C LEU A 113 -5.86 6.24 -5.62
N VAL A 114 -5.98 5.75 -4.39
CA VAL A 114 -7.17 5.04 -3.93
C VAL A 114 -7.82 5.94 -2.88
N ILE A 115 -8.97 6.41 -3.16
CA ILE A 115 -9.69 7.33 -2.29
C ILE A 115 -10.71 6.60 -1.46
#